data_26b91eeb7e2b0c132bde582a1dde3d17
#
_entry.id   26b91eeb7e2b0c132bde582a1dde3d17
#
_cell.length_a   1.000
_cell.length_b   1.000
_cell.length_c   1.000
_cell.angle_alpha   90.00
_cell.angle_beta   90.00
_cell.angle_gamma   90.00
#
_symmetry.space_group_name_H-M   'P 1'
#
loop_
_entity.id
_entity.type
_entity.pdbx_description
1 polymer ?
#
loop_
_entity_poly.entity_id
_entity_poly.type
_entity_poly.pdbx_seq_one_letter_code
_entity_poly.pdbx_strand_id
1 'polypeptide(L)'
;MGPESEETVVMLHGWGANIGLFQNAASLIASKYKVAAPDLPGFGGTPEPPSEWTVDDYTDLAVKFIASLGLKKVILLGHSFGGRLIIKMANRQDLPFEISKIILVDAAGIKPQKSAEQKMKENVSKFGKKLLSGAPGLLNKLQSMAGSQDYRDASPLMRRVLVNVVNEDLTDLLPNIKQSTLLIWGTNDTATPLADAQKMEQLIPDAGLAEIPGCGHFSFLENPGLFNAILSSFLKL
;
A
#
# COMPACT_ATOMS: atom_id res chain seq x y z
N MET A 1 15.63 -1.67 -14.03
CA MET A 1 16.13 -2.92 -14.67
C MET A 1 15.21 -3.30 -15.83
N GLY A 2 15.59 -4.22 -16.69
CA GLY A 2 14.79 -4.67 -17.84
C GLY A 2 15.14 -3.97 -19.15
N PRO A 3 14.56 -4.44 -20.29
CA PRO A 3 14.76 -3.89 -21.62
C PRO A 3 14.13 -2.51 -21.75
N GLU A 4 14.49 -1.77 -22.79
CA GLU A 4 13.71 -0.60 -23.22
C GLU A 4 12.33 -1.08 -23.69
N SER A 5 11.28 -0.44 -23.17
CA SER A 5 9.89 -0.75 -23.51
C SER A 5 9.06 0.53 -23.47
N GLU A 6 7.95 0.55 -24.21
CA GLU A 6 7.02 1.69 -24.22
C GLU A 6 6.38 1.94 -22.86
N GLU A 7 6.22 0.86 -22.07
CA GLU A 7 5.65 0.91 -20.74
C GLU A 7 6.69 0.50 -19.70
N THR A 8 6.71 1.20 -18.58
CA THR A 8 7.53 0.85 -17.43
C THR A 8 6.64 0.40 -16.27
N VAL A 9 6.99 -0.70 -15.64
CA VAL A 9 6.32 -1.11 -14.39
C VAL A 9 6.97 -0.37 -13.23
N VAL A 10 6.18 0.44 -12.54
CA VAL A 10 6.61 1.15 -11.33
C VAL A 10 6.05 0.41 -10.12
N MET A 11 6.94 0.00 -9.21
CA MET A 11 6.58 -0.80 -8.04
C MET A 11 6.71 0.03 -6.76
N LEU A 12 5.63 0.09 -5.96
CA LEU A 12 5.55 0.85 -4.71
C LEU A 12 5.35 -0.12 -3.55
N HIS A 13 6.30 -0.17 -2.64
CA HIS A 13 6.31 -1.12 -1.51
C HIS A 13 5.37 -0.72 -0.37
N GLY A 14 5.13 -1.64 0.56
CA GLY A 14 4.33 -1.46 1.76
C GLY A 14 5.07 -0.70 2.88
N TRP A 15 4.34 -0.35 3.94
CA TRP A 15 4.91 0.24 5.16
C TRP A 15 5.92 -0.72 5.79
N GLY A 16 7.03 -0.22 6.31
CA GLY A 16 8.08 -1.03 6.92
C GLY A 16 8.88 -1.90 5.94
N ALA A 17 8.57 -1.85 4.65
CA ALA A 17 9.24 -2.61 3.59
C ALA A 17 10.26 -1.77 2.82
N ASN A 18 10.84 -2.36 1.78
CA ASN A 18 11.73 -1.70 0.83
C ASN A 18 11.68 -2.44 -0.52
N ILE A 19 12.35 -1.89 -1.53
CA ILE A 19 12.38 -2.46 -2.89
C ILE A 19 12.94 -3.88 -2.95
N GLY A 20 13.77 -4.30 -1.99
CA GLY A 20 14.37 -5.63 -1.96
C GLY A 20 13.35 -6.76 -1.89
N LEU A 21 12.17 -6.51 -1.29
CA LEU A 21 11.11 -7.51 -1.22
C LEU A 21 10.51 -7.83 -2.59
N PHE A 22 10.62 -6.92 -3.55
CA PHE A 22 10.10 -7.12 -4.91
C PHE A 22 11.07 -7.81 -5.87
N GLN A 23 12.27 -8.20 -5.42
CA GLN A 23 13.33 -8.67 -6.32
C GLN A 23 12.88 -9.82 -7.24
N ASN A 24 12.11 -10.79 -6.73
CA ASN A 24 11.61 -11.90 -7.53
C ASN A 24 10.61 -11.42 -8.60
N ALA A 25 9.59 -10.67 -8.21
CA ALA A 25 8.60 -10.11 -9.12
C ALA A 25 9.25 -9.16 -10.14
N ALA A 26 10.17 -8.30 -9.70
CA ALA A 26 10.89 -7.39 -10.57
C ALA A 26 11.74 -8.12 -11.61
N SER A 27 12.42 -9.23 -11.24
CA SER A 27 13.20 -10.05 -12.16
C SER A 27 12.32 -10.72 -13.21
N LEU A 28 11.14 -11.20 -12.83
CA LEU A 28 10.17 -11.76 -13.76
C LEU A 28 9.68 -10.70 -14.75
N ILE A 29 9.23 -9.54 -14.25
CA ILE A 29 8.70 -8.45 -15.07
C ILE A 29 9.79 -7.90 -16.03
N ALA A 30 11.04 -7.86 -15.54
CA ALA A 30 12.17 -7.37 -16.32
C ALA A 30 12.53 -8.25 -17.56
N SER A 31 11.86 -9.40 -17.73
CA SER A 31 11.96 -10.17 -18.97
C SER A 31 11.34 -9.45 -20.17
N LYS A 32 10.40 -8.52 -19.95
CA LYS A 32 9.66 -7.83 -21.00
C LYS A 32 9.53 -6.32 -20.81
N TYR A 33 9.41 -5.86 -19.56
CA TYR A 33 9.19 -4.46 -19.26
C TYR A 33 10.39 -3.84 -18.54
N LYS A 34 10.59 -2.55 -18.73
CA LYS A 34 11.43 -1.78 -17.83
C LYS A 34 10.77 -1.72 -16.44
N VAL A 35 11.56 -1.85 -15.39
CA VAL A 35 11.08 -1.81 -13.98
C VAL A 35 11.78 -0.68 -13.25
N ALA A 36 11.00 0.10 -12.52
CA ALA A 36 11.47 1.14 -11.61
C ALA A 36 10.78 0.97 -10.24
N ALA A 37 11.54 1.12 -9.17
CA ALA A 37 11.01 1.03 -7.81
C ALA A 37 11.83 1.93 -6.88
N PRO A 38 11.21 2.92 -6.22
CA PRO A 38 11.87 3.73 -5.20
C PRO A 38 11.70 3.09 -3.81
N ASP A 39 12.68 3.27 -2.94
CA ASP A 39 12.42 3.20 -1.51
C ASP A 39 11.68 4.47 -1.09
N LEU A 40 10.50 4.31 -0.51
CA LEU A 40 9.69 5.45 -0.05
C LEU A 40 10.33 6.11 1.18
N PRO A 41 10.17 7.44 1.40
CA PRO A 41 10.73 8.13 2.54
C PRO A 41 10.39 7.49 3.89
N GLY A 42 11.43 7.29 4.71
CA GLY A 42 11.36 6.59 5.98
C GLY A 42 11.63 5.09 5.90
N PHE A 43 11.94 4.56 4.68
CA PHE A 43 12.15 3.14 4.46
C PHE A 43 13.37 2.87 3.58
N GLY A 44 13.95 1.67 3.74
CA GLY A 44 15.10 1.24 2.95
C GLY A 44 16.27 2.21 3.02
N GLY A 45 16.76 2.65 1.87
CA GLY A 45 17.84 3.63 1.75
C GLY A 45 17.40 5.08 1.76
N THR A 46 16.09 5.38 1.87
CA THR A 46 15.56 6.75 1.79
C THR A 46 15.31 7.32 3.19
N PRO A 47 15.86 8.52 3.52
CA PRO A 47 15.62 9.18 4.79
C PRO A 47 14.14 9.41 5.10
N GLU A 48 13.83 9.62 6.37
CA GLU A 48 12.47 9.99 6.81
C GLU A 48 12.03 11.31 6.15
N PRO A 49 10.71 11.49 5.95
CA PRO A 49 10.19 12.75 5.43
C PRO A 49 10.49 13.90 6.40
N PRO A 50 10.58 15.16 5.90
CA PRO A 50 10.94 16.30 6.74
C PRO A 50 9.85 16.73 7.73
N SER A 51 8.64 16.21 7.58
CA SER A 51 7.46 16.54 8.40
C SER A 51 6.48 15.36 8.48
N GLU A 52 5.34 15.58 9.12
CA GLU A 52 4.25 14.58 9.23
C GLU A 52 3.50 14.45 7.90
N TRP A 53 4.02 13.59 7.02
CA TRP A 53 3.42 13.36 5.71
C TRP A 53 2.09 12.62 5.77
N THR A 54 1.25 12.92 4.81
CA THR A 54 -0.02 12.27 4.48
C THR A 54 0.16 11.29 3.30
N VAL A 55 -0.88 10.56 2.93
CA VAL A 55 -0.90 9.74 1.71
C VAL A 55 -0.70 10.62 0.47
N ASP A 56 -1.23 11.86 0.47
CA ASP A 56 -1.06 12.80 -0.65
C ASP A 56 0.41 13.21 -0.84
N ASP A 57 1.14 13.50 0.25
CA ASP A 57 2.56 13.87 0.17
C ASP A 57 3.41 12.74 -0.44
N TYR A 58 3.17 11.50 -0.02
CA TYR A 58 3.82 10.33 -0.62
C TYR A 58 3.41 10.11 -2.08
N THR A 59 2.15 10.35 -2.41
CA THR A 59 1.66 10.27 -3.79
C THR A 59 2.32 11.32 -4.66
N ASP A 60 2.46 12.56 -4.17
CA ASP A 60 3.16 13.64 -4.87
C ASP A 60 4.61 13.28 -5.15
N LEU A 61 5.30 12.68 -4.17
CA LEU A 61 6.66 12.21 -4.37
C LEU A 61 6.73 11.10 -5.42
N ALA A 62 5.83 10.13 -5.37
CA ALA A 62 5.78 9.05 -6.37
C ALA A 62 5.53 9.58 -7.79
N VAL A 63 4.63 10.55 -7.94
CA VAL A 63 4.41 11.24 -9.23
C VAL A 63 5.67 11.96 -9.71
N LYS A 64 6.34 12.71 -8.82
CA LYS A 64 7.61 13.41 -9.15
C LYS A 64 8.72 12.43 -9.52
N PHE A 65 8.81 11.28 -8.82
CA PHE A 65 9.76 10.22 -9.16
C PHE A 65 9.53 9.69 -10.57
N ILE A 66 8.29 9.32 -10.91
CA ILE A 66 7.94 8.81 -12.24
C ILE A 66 8.24 9.86 -13.33
N ALA A 67 7.87 11.12 -13.08
CA ALA A 67 8.12 12.22 -13.98
C ALA A 67 9.63 12.48 -14.19
N SER A 68 10.44 12.38 -13.12
CA SER A 68 11.90 12.60 -13.18
C SER A 68 12.62 11.54 -14.04
N LEU A 69 12.03 10.36 -14.19
CA LEU A 69 12.52 9.31 -15.07
C LEU A 69 12.10 9.49 -16.54
N GLY A 70 11.33 10.54 -16.84
CA GLY A 70 10.84 10.83 -18.20
C GLY A 70 9.83 9.82 -18.73
N LEU A 71 9.24 8.98 -17.87
CA LEU A 71 8.30 7.94 -18.23
C LEU A 71 6.99 8.54 -18.76
N LYS A 72 6.49 8.04 -19.89
CA LYS A 72 5.24 8.53 -20.50
C LYS A 72 4.06 7.61 -20.29
N LYS A 73 4.31 6.32 -20.13
CA LYS A 73 3.28 5.31 -19.92
C LYS A 73 3.76 4.29 -18.88
N VAL A 74 2.96 4.05 -17.85
CA VAL A 74 3.35 3.21 -16.72
C VAL A 74 2.27 2.20 -16.37
N ILE A 75 2.71 1.03 -15.92
CA ILE A 75 1.91 0.07 -15.16
C ILE A 75 2.30 0.25 -13.70
N LEU A 76 1.32 0.44 -12.81
CA LEU A 76 1.59 0.61 -11.39
C LEU A 76 1.34 -0.69 -10.64
N LEU A 77 2.32 -1.14 -9.85
CA LEU A 77 2.19 -2.25 -8.93
C LEU A 77 2.41 -1.76 -7.50
N GLY A 78 1.45 -1.95 -6.61
CA GLY A 78 1.54 -1.51 -5.22
C GLY A 78 1.18 -2.59 -4.23
N HIS A 79 2.05 -2.80 -3.25
CA HIS A 79 1.79 -3.65 -2.10
C HIS A 79 1.35 -2.82 -0.90
N SER A 80 0.29 -3.23 -0.22
CA SER A 80 -0.14 -2.64 1.05
C SER A 80 -0.23 -1.10 0.99
N PHE A 81 0.64 -0.36 1.68
CA PHE A 81 0.73 1.09 1.63
C PHE A 81 0.91 1.64 0.20
N GLY A 82 1.73 0.98 -0.63
CA GLY A 82 1.89 1.34 -2.04
C GLY A 82 0.58 1.33 -2.82
N GLY A 83 -0.38 0.48 -2.44
CA GLY A 83 -1.73 0.46 -2.99
C GLY A 83 -2.50 1.76 -2.73
N ARG A 84 -2.38 2.36 -1.53
CA ARG A 84 -2.99 3.66 -1.22
C ARG A 84 -2.51 4.75 -2.15
N LEU A 85 -1.19 4.78 -2.42
CA LEU A 85 -0.58 5.77 -3.31
C LEU A 85 -1.13 5.61 -4.73
N ILE A 86 -1.28 4.38 -5.21
CA ILE A 86 -1.81 4.08 -6.54
C ILE A 86 -3.27 4.49 -6.65
N ILE A 87 -4.12 4.17 -5.66
CA ILE A 87 -5.54 4.58 -5.65
C ILE A 87 -5.65 6.10 -5.75
N LYS A 88 -4.87 6.85 -4.96
CA LYS A 88 -4.85 8.31 -5.04
C LYS A 88 -4.33 8.81 -6.39
N MET A 89 -3.24 8.23 -6.88
CA MET A 89 -2.64 8.60 -8.16
C MET A 89 -3.60 8.39 -9.32
N ALA A 90 -4.34 7.27 -9.34
CA ALA A 90 -5.31 6.96 -10.38
C ALA A 90 -6.51 7.94 -10.43
N ASN A 91 -6.75 8.69 -9.36
CA ASN A 91 -7.79 9.71 -9.29
C ASN A 91 -7.30 11.13 -9.66
N ARG A 92 -6.03 11.31 -10.00
CA ARG A 92 -5.48 12.60 -10.43
C ARG A 92 -5.70 12.82 -11.92
N GLN A 93 -6.02 14.04 -12.29
CA GLN A 93 -6.27 14.40 -13.70
C GLN A 93 -5.03 14.94 -14.42
N ASP A 94 -4.11 15.58 -13.70
CA ASP A 94 -2.95 16.29 -14.26
C ASP A 94 -1.65 15.51 -14.08
N LEU A 95 -1.66 14.20 -14.43
CA LEU A 95 -0.46 13.39 -14.39
C LEU A 95 0.39 13.64 -15.65
N PRO A 96 1.73 13.78 -15.53
CA PRO A 96 2.62 13.95 -16.68
C PRO A 96 2.87 12.63 -17.45
N PHE A 97 2.18 11.56 -17.12
CA PHE A 97 2.24 10.23 -17.70
C PHE A 97 0.86 9.56 -17.71
N GLU A 98 0.70 8.56 -18.56
CA GLU A 98 -0.47 7.69 -18.63
C GLU A 98 -0.29 6.49 -17.68
N ILE A 99 -1.33 6.15 -16.91
CA ILE A 99 -1.42 4.88 -16.18
C ILE A 99 -2.21 3.91 -17.06
N SER A 100 -1.55 2.87 -17.60
CA SER A 100 -2.19 1.91 -18.49
C SER A 100 -2.86 0.76 -17.76
N LYS A 101 -2.27 0.28 -16.67
CA LYS A 101 -2.77 -0.81 -15.84
C LYS A 101 -2.39 -0.60 -14.38
N ILE A 102 -3.16 -1.24 -13.51
CA ILE A 102 -2.94 -1.23 -12.06
C ILE A 102 -2.88 -2.67 -11.53
N ILE A 103 -1.96 -2.93 -10.62
CA ILE A 103 -1.82 -4.18 -9.88
C ILE A 103 -1.75 -3.84 -8.39
N LEU A 104 -2.74 -4.28 -7.64
CA LEU A 104 -2.85 -4.08 -6.21
C LEU A 104 -2.62 -5.42 -5.50
N VAL A 105 -1.55 -5.51 -4.71
CA VAL A 105 -1.13 -6.73 -4.02
C VAL A 105 -1.34 -6.53 -2.52
N ASP A 106 -2.23 -7.30 -1.91
CA ASP A 106 -2.55 -7.20 -0.48
C ASP A 106 -2.70 -5.72 -0.05
N ALA A 107 -3.39 -4.91 -0.88
CA ALA A 107 -3.30 -3.47 -0.85
C ALA A 107 -4.15 -2.84 0.26
N ALA A 108 -3.62 -1.82 0.92
CA ALA A 108 -4.40 -0.98 1.80
C ALA A 108 -5.15 0.10 0.98
N GLY A 109 -6.27 0.58 1.53
CA GLY A 109 -7.09 1.61 0.87
C GLY A 109 -8.43 1.76 1.57
N ILE A 110 -9.00 0.66 2.00
CA ILE A 110 -10.24 0.65 2.78
C ILE A 110 -9.88 0.82 4.26
N LYS A 111 -10.58 1.71 4.93
CA LYS A 111 -10.39 1.89 6.37
C LYS A 111 -10.97 0.71 7.12
N PRO A 112 -10.20 0.03 8.01
CA PRO A 112 -10.70 -1.07 8.79
C PRO A 112 -11.96 -0.67 9.57
N GLN A 113 -13.04 -1.42 9.38
CA GLN A 113 -14.24 -1.21 10.19
C GLN A 113 -14.01 -1.78 11.57
N LYS A 114 -14.03 -0.91 12.58
CA LYS A 114 -13.90 -1.35 13.97
C LYS A 114 -15.10 -2.20 14.36
N SER A 115 -14.83 -3.39 14.87
CA SER A 115 -15.90 -4.23 15.44
C SER A 115 -16.60 -3.53 16.59
N ALA A 116 -17.83 -3.92 16.91
CA ALA A 116 -18.56 -3.38 18.06
C ALA A 116 -17.76 -3.52 19.38
N GLU A 117 -17.00 -4.62 19.51
CA GLU A 117 -16.13 -4.89 20.64
C GLU A 117 -14.92 -3.94 20.71
N GLN A 118 -14.31 -3.64 19.55
CA GLN A 118 -13.22 -2.67 19.46
C GLN A 118 -13.70 -1.25 19.74
N LYS A 119 -14.89 -0.87 19.25
CA LYS A 119 -15.53 0.42 19.58
C LYS A 119 -15.82 0.54 21.07
N MET A 120 -16.25 -0.54 21.71
CA MET A 120 -16.52 -0.58 23.14
C MET A 120 -15.23 -0.48 23.96
N LYS A 121 -14.17 -1.20 23.59
CA LYS A 121 -12.84 -1.09 24.21
C LYS A 121 -12.24 0.31 24.07
N GLU A 122 -12.42 0.97 22.92
CA GLU A 122 -11.99 2.36 22.75
C GLU A 122 -12.75 3.35 23.61
N ASN A 123 -14.07 3.18 23.74
CA ASN A 123 -14.88 4.05 24.61
C ASN A 123 -14.48 3.89 26.08
N VAL A 124 -14.23 2.67 26.54
CA VAL A 124 -13.68 2.38 27.87
C VAL A 124 -12.29 2.98 28.04
N SER A 125 -11.41 2.85 27.01
CA SER A 125 -10.08 3.46 27.01
C SER A 125 -10.12 4.98 27.01
N LYS A 126 -11.05 5.63 26.27
CA LYS A 126 -11.24 7.09 26.31
C LYS A 126 -11.68 7.56 27.68
N PHE A 127 -12.54 6.81 28.33
CA PHE A 127 -12.97 7.12 29.71
C PHE A 127 -11.81 6.95 30.70
N GLY A 128 -11.03 5.87 30.57
CA GLY A 128 -9.81 5.64 31.37
C GLY A 128 -8.72 6.71 31.15
N LYS A 129 -8.54 7.18 29.91
CA LYS A 129 -7.61 8.27 29.56
C LYS A 129 -8.01 9.59 30.22
N LYS A 130 -9.30 9.87 30.32
CA LYS A 130 -9.82 11.07 31.03
C LYS A 130 -9.57 11.01 32.51
N LEU A 131 -9.58 9.82 33.12
CA LEU A 131 -9.23 9.61 34.53
C LEU A 131 -7.70 9.67 34.78
N LEU A 132 -6.86 9.30 33.78
CA LEU A 132 -5.40 9.23 33.86
C LEU A 132 -4.70 10.47 33.31
N SER A 133 -5.43 11.53 32.96
CA SER A 133 -4.90 12.79 32.43
C SER A 133 -3.86 13.48 33.32
N GLY A 134 -3.74 13.07 34.60
CA GLY A 134 -2.71 13.54 35.52
C GLY A 134 -1.37 12.80 35.50
N ALA A 135 -1.21 11.75 34.66
CA ALA A 135 0.01 10.93 34.59
C ALA A 135 0.47 10.66 33.15
N PRO A 136 0.99 11.67 32.42
CA PRO A 136 1.31 11.56 30.99
C PRO A 136 2.33 10.47 30.65
N GLY A 137 3.29 10.18 31.53
CA GLY A 137 4.29 9.12 31.32
C GLY A 137 3.71 7.71 31.31
N LEU A 138 2.67 7.44 32.12
CA LEU A 138 1.98 6.14 32.14
C LEU A 138 1.08 5.97 30.91
N LEU A 139 0.45 7.06 30.47
CA LEU A 139 -0.37 7.09 29.26
C LEU A 139 0.45 6.77 28.00
N ASN A 140 1.63 7.38 27.85
CA ASN A 140 2.54 7.13 26.74
C ASN A 140 3.04 5.68 26.72
N LYS A 141 3.34 5.11 27.89
CA LYS A 141 3.77 3.71 28.02
C LYS A 141 2.65 2.72 27.64
N LEU A 142 1.41 2.99 28.04
CA LEU A 142 0.25 2.16 27.67
C LEU A 142 -0.08 2.29 26.18
N GLN A 143 0.07 3.47 25.58
CA GLN A 143 -0.13 3.68 24.15
C GLN A 143 0.93 2.96 23.31
N SER A 144 2.20 2.99 23.73
CA SER A 144 3.28 2.27 23.03
C SER A 144 3.13 0.74 23.10
N MET A 145 2.49 0.21 24.13
CA MET A 145 2.21 -1.22 24.27
C MET A 145 0.98 -1.68 23.46
N ALA A 146 0.07 -0.74 23.14
CA ALA A 146 -1.19 -1.05 22.45
C ALA A 146 -1.12 -0.91 20.92
N GLY A 147 -0.01 -0.38 20.37
CA GLY A 147 0.17 -0.20 18.92
C GLY A 147 0.59 -1.49 18.20
N SER A 148 0.44 -1.50 16.87
CA SER A 148 1.03 -2.54 16.01
C SER A 148 2.55 -2.59 16.15
N GLN A 149 3.20 -3.66 15.66
CA GLN A 149 4.67 -3.75 15.65
C GLN A 149 5.27 -2.56 14.90
N ASP A 150 4.73 -2.24 13.72
CA ASP A 150 5.16 -1.10 12.90
C ASP A 150 5.12 0.23 13.67
N TYR A 151 4.09 0.44 14.50
CA TYR A 151 3.98 1.63 15.33
C TYR A 151 5.03 1.66 16.44
N ARG A 152 5.34 0.51 17.04
CA ARG A 152 6.33 0.43 18.12
C ARG A 152 7.76 0.69 17.62
N ASP A 153 8.08 0.17 16.42
CA ASP A 153 9.42 0.23 15.86
C ASP A 153 9.70 1.57 15.16
N ALA A 154 8.66 2.32 14.80
CA ALA A 154 8.77 3.60 14.11
C ALA A 154 9.30 4.72 15.03
N SER A 155 10.02 5.67 14.45
CA SER A 155 10.39 6.93 15.11
C SER A 155 9.17 7.76 15.54
N PRO A 156 9.31 8.74 16.41
CA PRO A 156 8.21 9.62 16.79
C PRO A 156 7.55 10.32 15.60
N LEU A 157 8.32 10.70 14.56
CA LEU A 157 7.80 11.29 13.34
C LEU A 157 7.01 10.25 12.55
N MET A 158 7.61 9.09 12.26
CA MET A 158 6.98 8.03 11.47
C MET A 158 5.74 7.44 12.15
N ARG A 159 5.65 7.46 13.48
CA ARG A 159 4.40 7.10 14.18
C ARG A 159 3.25 8.04 13.84
N ARG A 160 3.50 9.35 13.74
CA ARG A 160 2.47 10.32 13.35
C ARG A 160 2.09 10.17 11.88
N VAL A 161 3.09 9.95 11.03
CA VAL A 161 2.87 9.62 9.61
C VAL A 161 2.02 8.35 9.48
N LEU A 162 2.35 7.27 10.20
CA LEU A 162 1.57 6.02 10.17
C LEU A 162 0.10 6.26 10.55
N VAL A 163 -0.15 7.05 11.61
CA VAL A 163 -1.51 7.39 12.04
C VAL A 163 -2.28 8.13 10.94
N ASN A 164 -1.64 9.07 10.24
CA ASN A 164 -2.26 9.78 9.11
C ASN A 164 -2.62 8.79 7.99
N VAL A 165 -1.66 7.94 7.61
CA VAL A 165 -1.78 7.00 6.50
C VAL A 165 -2.87 5.96 6.73
N VAL A 166 -2.91 5.30 7.92
CA VAL A 166 -3.84 4.19 8.17
C VAL A 166 -5.28 4.65 8.42
N ASN A 167 -5.47 5.92 8.81
CA ASN A 167 -6.80 6.45 9.10
C ASN A 167 -7.52 7.02 7.88
N GLU A 168 -6.85 7.20 6.76
CA GLU A 168 -7.47 7.68 5.55
C GLU A 168 -8.29 6.58 4.87
N ASP A 169 -9.55 6.84 4.59
CA ASP A 169 -10.44 5.93 3.84
C ASP A 169 -10.47 6.36 2.38
N LEU A 170 -10.07 5.47 1.49
CA LEU A 170 -10.04 5.73 0.05
C LEU A 170 -11.18 5.02 -0.70
N THR A 171 -12.15 4.48 0.02
CA THR A 171 -13.27 3.72 -0.57
C THR A 171 -14.00 4.52 -1.65
N ASP A 172 -14.24 5.80 -1.42
CA ASP A 172 -14.98 6.67 -2.35
C ASP A 172 -14.20 7.01 -3.64
N LEU A 173 -12.90 6.71 -3.68
CA LEU A 173 -12.05 6.90 -4.85
C LEU A 173 -12.07 5.69 -5.80
N LEU A 174 -12.41 4.51 -5.31
CA LEU A 174 -12.35 3.26 -6.08
C LEU A 174 -13.22 3.26 -7.35
N PRO A 175 -14.46 3.79 -7.34
CA PRO A 175 -15.30 3.84 -8.54
C PRO A 175 -14.76 4.71 -9.69
N ASN A 176 -13.80 5.59 -9.37
CA ASN A 176 -13.20 6.48 -10.37
C ASN A 176 -11.99 5.87 -11.08
N ILE A 177 -11.48 4.74 -10.62
CA ILE A 177 -10.36 4.02 -11.24
C ILE A 177 -10.86 3.40 -12.54
N LYS A 178 -10.31 3.86 -13.67
CA LYS A 178 -10.73 3.45 -15.02
C LYS A 178 -9.78 2.46 -15.67
N GLN A 179 -8.60 2.28 -15.08
CA GLN A 179 -7.56 1.39 -15.58
C GLN A 179 -7.94 -0.07 -15.29
N SER A 180 -7.61 -0.96 -16.22
CA SER A 180 -7.70 -2.40 -15.97
C SER A 180 -6.85 -2.76 -14.74
N THR A 181 -7.52 -3.30 -13.72
CA THR A 181 -6.94 -3.48 -12.38
C THR A 181 -6.94 -4.95 -11.99
N LEU A 182 -5.76 -5.46 -11.65
CA LEU A 182 -5.59 -6.78 -11.06
C LEU A 182 -5.41 -6.65 -9.55
N LEU A 183 -6.26 -7.33 -8.80
CA LEU A 183 -6.13 -7.50 -7.35
C LEU A 183 -5.51 -8.87 -7.09
N ILE A 184 -4.39 -8.96 -6.36
CA ILE A 184 -3.79 -10.23 -5.95
C ILE A 184 -3.78 -10.26 -4.42
N TRP A 185 -4.32 -11.32 -3.82
CA TRP A 185 -4.54 -11.31 -2.38
C TRP A 185 -4.36 -12.65 -1.69
N GLY A 186 -3.68 -12.63 -0.55
CA GLY A 186 -3.60 -13.79 0.34
C GLY A 186 -4.92 -14.01 1.09
N THR A 187 -5.45 -15.25 1.05
CA THR A 187 -6.75 -15.55 1.69
C THR A 187 -6.72 -15.47 3.22
N ASN A 188 -5.54 -15.52 3.83
CA ASN A 188 -5.32 -15.41 5.27
C ASN A 188 -4.74 -14.05 5.68
N ASP A 189 -4.81 -13.04 4.81
CA ASP A 189 -4.34 -11.70 5.15
C ASP A 189 -5.18 -11.10 6.29
N THR A 190 -4.51 -10.78 7.39
CA THR A 190 -5.13 -10.16 8.58
C THR A 190 -4.86 -8.67 8.68
N ALA A 191 -3.92 -8.12 7.89
CA ALA A 191 -3.60 -6.71 7.86
C ALA A 191 -4.55 -5.96 6.92
N THR A 192 -4.77 -6.52 5.73
CA THR A 192 -5.78 -6.07 4.76
C THR A 192 -6.65 -7.29 4.41
N PRO A 193 -7.75 -7.52 5.13
CA PRO A 193 -8.56 -8.73 4.98
C PRO A 193 -9.07 -8.93 3.54
N LEU A 194 -9.20 -10.20 3.11
CA LEU A 194 -9.73 -10.54 1.78
C LEU A 194 -11.05 -9.84 1.45
N ALA A 195 -11.88 -9.56 2.46
CA ALA A 195 -13.12 -8.79 2.29
C ALA A 195 -12.87 -7.37 1.73
N ASP A 196 -11.71 -6.77 2.00
CA ASP A 196 -11.35 -5.48 1.42
C ASP A 196 -11.05 -5.62 -0.08
N ALA A 197 -10.37 -6.71 -0.49
CA ALA A 197 -10.15 -7.01 -1.91
C ALA A 197 -11.46 -7.24 -2.66
N GLN A 198 -12.37 -8.03 -2.09
CA GLN A 198 -13.69 -8.28 -2.66
C GLN A 198 -14.50 -6.98 -2.80
N LYS A 199 -14.39 -6.08 -1.83
CA LYS A 199 -15.02 -4.76 -1.91
C LYS A 199 -14.35 -3.88 -2.97
N MET A 200 -13.02 -3.92 -3.13
CA MET A 200 -12.32 -3.22 -4.21
C MET A 200 -12.75 -3.73 -5.57
N GLU A 201 -12.85 -5.05 -5.75
CA GLU A 201 -13.33 -5.67 -7.00
C GLU A 201 -14.74 -5.22 -7.37
N GLN A 202 -15.64 -5.11 -6.38
CA GLN A 202 -17.01 -4.64 -6.61
C GLN A 202 -17.09 -3.16 -6.98
N LEU A 203 -16.17 -2.33 -6.49
CA LEU A 203 -16.22 -0.88 -6.65
C LEU A 203 -15.42 -0.37 -7.84
N ILE A 204 -14.34 -1.04 -8.22
CA ILE A 204 -13.49 -0.67 -9.35
C ILE A 204 -14.14 -1.23 -10.63
N PRO A 205 -14.50 -0.40 -11.63
CA PRO A 205 -15.29 -0.84 -12.79
C PRO A 205 -14.65 -1.94 -13.64
N ASP A 206 -13.33 -1.95 -13.79
CA ASP A 206 -12.57 -2.97 -14.55
C ASP A 206 -11.52 -3.61 -13.64
N ALA A 207 -11.99 -4.39 -12.66
CA ALA A 207 -11.12 -5.12 -11.74
C ALA A 207 -11.40 -6.62 -11.78
N GLY A 208 -10.34 -7.41 -11.55
CA GLY A 208 -10.43 -8.86 -11.31
C GLY A 208 -9.58 -9.26 -10.11
N LEU A 209 -10.13 -10.11 -9.24
CA LEU A 209 -9.48 -10.60 -8.03
C LEU A 209 -8.89 -12.00 -8.28
N ALA A 210 -7.61 -12.14 -7.97
CA ALA A 210 -6.89 -13.40 -7.91
C ALA A 210 -6.49 -13.71 -6.47
N GLU A 211 -7.07 -14.75 -5.91
CA GLU A 211 -6.78 -15.19 -4.54
C GLU A 211 -5.58 -16.15 -4.50
N ILE A 212 -4.70 -15.98 -3.51
CA ILE A 212 -3.60 -16.92 -3.23
C ILE A 212 -3.93 -17.69 -1.95
N PRO A 213 -4.36 -18.95 -2.06
CA PRO A 213 -4.83 -19.73 -0.92
C PRO A 213 -3.76 -19.91 0.16
N GLY A 214 -4.15 -19.72 1.41
CA GLY A 214 -3.32 -19.95 2.58
C GLY A 214 -2.29 -18.87 2.89
N CYS A 215 -2.07 -17.90 1.98
CA CYS A 215 -1.11 -16.83 2.15
C CYS A 215 -1.67 -15.66 2.98
N GLY A 216 -0.78 -14.99 3.71
CA GLY A 216 -1.04 -13.78 4.48
C GLY A 216 -0.73 -12.51 3.69
N HIS A 217 -0.27 -11.47 4.41
CA HIS A 217 -0.06 -10.11 3.88
C HIS A 217 1.12 -9.96 2.89
N PHE A 218 1.93 -10.96 2.74
CA PHE A 218 3.05 -10.98 1.78
C PHE A 218 2.87 -12.13 0.78
N SER A 219 1.69 -12.20 0.15
CA SER A 219 1.30 -13.30 -0.73
C SER A 219 2.31 -13.56 -1.85
N PHE A 220 2.98 -12.51 -2.36
CA PHE A 220 4.03 -12.59 -3.38
C PHE A 220 5.35 -13.21 -2.88
N LEU A 221 5.60 -13.24 -1.57
CA LEU A 221 6.74 -13.92 -0.94
C LEU A 221 6.38 -15.32 -0.46
N GLU A 222 5.16 -15.50 0.04
CA GLU A 222 4.69 -16.75 0.62
C GLU A 222 4.38 -17.82 -0.43
N ASN A 223 3.86 -17.41 -1.60
CA ASN A 223 3.65 -18.29 -2.76
C ASN A 223 4.11 -17.63 -4.05
N PRO A 224 5.42 -17.44 -4.26
CA PRO A 224 5.96 -16.76 -5.43
C PRO A 224 5.61 -17.46 -6.75
N GLY A 225 5.43 -18.78 -6.75
CA GLY A 225 5.08 -19.55 -7.95
C GLY A 225 3.70 -19.16 -8.49
N LEU A 226 2.68 -19.20 -7.65
CA LEU A 226 1.31 -18.82 -8.06
C LEU A 226 1.23 -17.32 -8.34
N PHE A 227 1.84 -16.48 -7.49
CA PHE A 227 1.91 -15.03 -7.73
C PHE A 227 2.49 -14.70 -9.10
N ASN A 228 3.63 -15.31 -9.45
CA ASN A 228 4.29 -15.09 -10.72
C ASN A 228 3.45 -15.56 -11.91
N ALA A 229 2.73 -16.69 -11.78
CA ALA A 229 1.83 -17.17 -12.83
C ALA A 229 0.66 -16.19 -13.09
N ILE A 230 0.04 -15.67 -12.02
CA ILE A 230 -1.03 -14.67 -12.10
C ILE A 230 -0.51 -13.39 -12.76
N LEU A 231 0.63 -12.90 -12.29
CA LEU A 231 1.27 -11.68 -12.80
C LEU A 231 1.64 -11.82 -14.28
N SER A 232 2.22 -12.98 -14.66
CA SER A 232 2.58 -13.27 -16.05
C SER A 232 1.36 -13.29 -16.98
N SER A 233 0.27 -13.88 -16.54
CA SER A 233 -0.98 -13.89 -17.31
C SER A 233 -1.50 -12.48 -17.57
N PHE A 234 -1.55 -11.62 -16.56
CA PHE A 234 -2.06 -10.26 -16.69
C PHE A 234 -1.16 -9.35 -17.53
N LEU A 235 0.16 -9.48 -17.36
CA LEU A 235 1.16 -8.72 -18.10
C LEU A 235 1.53 -9.33 -19.45
N LYS A 236 1.07 -10.57 -19.74
CA LYS A 236 1.41 -11.32 -20.95
C LYS A 236 2.93 -11.49 -21.12
N LEU A 237 3.61 -11.88 -20.01
CA LEU A 237 5.05 -12.15 -19.98
C LEU A 237 5.40 -13.44 -20.71
#